data_0511527a9d9a6b948c8bb812b304bbf5
#
_entry.id   0511527a9d9a6b948c8bb812b304bbf5
#
_cell.length_a   1.000
_cell.length_b   1.000
_cell.length_c   1.000
_cell.angle_alpha   90.00
_cell.angle_beta   90.00
_cell.angle_gamma   90.00
#
_symmetry.space_group_name_H-M   'P 1'
#
loop_
_entity.id
_entity.type
_entity.pdbx_description
1 polymer ?
#
loop_
_entity_poly.entity_id
_entity_poly.type
_entity_poly.pdbx_seq_one_letter_code
_entity_poly.pdbx_strand_id
1 'polypeptide(L)'
;GYLAPYANPDLDVRYLGGYDKMEVTLDEPGIDEVVVALDAAEMHMLTRAFAACDKHGTRITMVPFYNDYLPARPTVDVLGDCKLINIRQTPFDNILNAFIKRAMDVVGSLVLIVLTSPIMLGVAIGVKLSSPGPIIFKQERVGLNKRPFMMYKFRSMRVNAAEDSAWSTNSDPRKTRFGSIIRKFSLDELPQFFNVLKGDMSLVGPRPEIPFHVEHFKEEIPRYLVRQQVRPGLTGWAQINGLRGDTDIAERIRYDIWYIENWTVALDI
;
A
#
# COMPACT_ATOMS: atom_id res chain seq x y z
N GLY A 1 37.92 6.49 4.00
CA GLY A 1 38.28 6.70 2.59
C GLY A 1 37.47 5.80 1.69
N TYR A 2 37.63 5.95 0.38
CA TYR A 2 36.96 5.09 -0.60
C TYR A 2 37.88 4.71 -1.76
N LEU A 3 37.58 3.57 -2.36
CA LEU A 3 38.19 3.07 -3.60
C LEU A 3 37.16 3.15 -4.73
N ALA A 4 37.53 3.66 -5.88
CA ALA A 4 36.70 3.72 -7.08
C ALA A 4 37.59 3.80 -8.33
N PRO A 5 37.09 3.51 -9.55
CA PRO A 5 37.87 3.66 -10.77
C PRO A 5 38.45 5.07 -10.95
N TYR A 6 37.69 6.10 -10.52
CA TYR A 6 38.06 7.52 -10.58
C TYR A 6 37.69 8.23 -9.28
N ALA A 7 38.45 9.30 -8.96
CA ALA A 7 38.09 10.16 -7.85
C ALA A 7 36.80 10.93 -8.15
N ASN A 8 35.89 10.97 -7.18
CA ASN A 8 34.68 11.79 -7.25
C ASN A 8 34.90 13.08 -6.45
N PRO A 9 34.93 14.25 -7.10
CA PRO A 9 35.17 15.54 -6.43
C PRO A 9 34.00 15.97 -5.52
N ASP A 10 32.81 15.41 -5.69
CA ASP A 10 31.62 15.75 -4.91
C ASP A 10 31.58 15.03 -3.54
N LEU A 11 32.48 14.06 -3.32
CA LEU A 11 32.56 13.33 -2.05
C LEU A 11 33.60 13.99 -1.13
N ASP A 12 33.16 14.46 0.03
CA ASP A 12 34.03 14.93 1.12
C ASP A 12 34.64 13.76 1.90
N VAL A 13 35.20 12.78 1.18
CA VAL A 13 35.85 11.60 1.73
C VAL A 13 37.14 11.32 0.96
N ARG A 14 38.18 10.91 1.67
CA ARG A 14 39.50 10.68 1.08
C ARG A 14 39.47 9.58 0.02
N TYR A 15 39.86 9.88 -1.21
CA TYR A 15 40.12 8.90 -2.27
C TYR A 15 41.40 8.14 -2.00
N LEU A 16 41.33 6.81 -1.95
CA LEU A 16 42.48 5.93 -1.67
C LEU A 16 43.08 5.32 -2.93
N GLY A 17 42.36 5.34 -4.03
CA GLY A 17 42.81 4.82 -5.32
C GLY A 17 41.82 3.95 -6.05
N GLY A 18 42.28 3.29 -7.11
CA GLY A 18 41.47 2.30 -7.84
C GLY A 18 41.26 1.00 -7.09
N TYR A 19 40.41 0.13 -7.62
CA TYR A 19 40.12 -1.21 -7.03
C TYR A 19 41.36 -2.13 -7.01
N ASP A 20 42.39 -1.85 -7.78
CA ASP A 20 43.69 -2.53 -7.76
C ASP A 20 44.41 -2.37 -6.42
N LYS A 21 44.17 -1.27 -5.69
CA LYS A 21 44.77 -1.00 -4.38
C LYS A 21 44.05 -1.63 -3.20
N MET A 22 43.01 -2.41 -3.43
CA MET A 22 42.15 -2.95 -2.37
C MET A 22 42.93 -3.77 -1.33
N GLU A 23 43.78 -4.70 -1.77
CA GLU A 23 44.60 -5.54 -0.85
C GLU A 23 45.56 -4.69 -0.03
N VAL A 24 46.26 -3.75 -0.68
CA VAL A 24 47.24 -2.88 -0.01
C VAL A 24 46.54 -1.96 1.00
N THR A 25 45.33 -1.50 0.67
CA THR A 25 44.55 -0.67 1.58
C THR A 25 44.08 -1.47 2.79
N LEU A 26 43.70 -2.74 2.63
CA LEU A 26 43.25 -3.59 3.71
C LEU A 26 44.39 -4.09 4.64
N ASP A 27 45.65 -4.01 4.18
CA ASP A 27 46.84 -4.25 5.00
C ASP A 27 47.10 -3.11 6.00
N GLU A 28 46.51 -1.91 5.79
CA GLU A 28 46.64 -0.79 6.72
C GLU A 28 45.87 -1.09 8.02
N PRO A 29 46.47 -0.85 9.21
CA PRO A 29 45.79 -1.06 10.48
C PRO A 29 44.65 -0.06 10.69
N GLY A 30 43.54 -0.53 11.27
CA GLY A 30 42.41 0.33 11.64
C GLY A 30 41.25 0.34 10.66
N ILE A 31 41.17 -0.63 9.74
CA ILE A 31 40.00 -0.86 8.89
C ILE A 31 39.19 -2.02 9.47
N ASP A 32 38.08 -1.67 10.11
CA ASP A 32 37.22 -2.64 10.77
C ASP A 32 36.11 -3.17 9.84
N GLU A 33 35.70 -2.38 8.84
CA GLU A 33 34.58 -2.69 7.95
C GLU A 33 34.79 -2.09 6.56
N VAL A 34 34.39 -2.85 5.56
CA VAL A 34 34.29 -2.41 4.16
C VAL A 34 32.84 -2.40 3.75
N VAL A 35 32.36 -1.26 3.24
CA VAL A 35 31.05 -1.15 2.62
C VAL A 35 31.23 -1.18 1.11
N VAL A 36 30.66 -2.20 0.48
CA VAL A 36 30.70 -2.40 -0.97
C VAL A 36 29.43 -1.81 -1.59
N ALA A 37 29.58 -0.79 -2.43
CA ALA A 37 28.50 -0.15 -3.18
C ALA A 37 28.91 -0.12 -4.67
N LEU A 38 28.64 -1.20 -5.37
CA LEU A 38 28.96 -1.38 -6.79
C LEU A 38 27.69 -1.25 -7.62
N ASP A 39 27.78 -0.65 -8.77
CA ASP A 39 26.69 -0.68 -9.74
C ASP A 39 26.65 -2.02 -10.52
N ALA A 40 25.66 -2.19 -11.40
CA ALA A 40 25.47 -3.43 -12.14
C ALA A 40 26.67 -3.75 -13.07
N ALA A 41 27.36 -2.75 -13.59
CA ALA A 41 28.51 -2.92 -14.48
C ALA A 41 29.75 -3.40 -13.70
N GLU A 42 29.87 -3.03 -12.45
CA GLU A 42 30.99 -3.31 -11.56
C GLU A 42 30.85 -4.60 -10.74
N MET A 43 29.72 -5.31 -10.86
CA MET A 43 29.44 -6.54 -10.08
C MET A 43 30.51 -7.63 -10.22
N HIS A 44 31.28 -7.62 -11.32
CA HIS A 44 32.42 -8.54 -11.49
C HIS A 44 33.52 -8.32 -10.43
N MET A 45 33.60 -7.15 -9.81
CA MET A 45 34.55 -6.83 -8.74
C MET A 45 34.14 -7.41 -7.39
N LEU A 46 32.87 -7.83 -7.23
CA LEU A 46 32.33 -8.30 -5.96
C LEU A 46 33.11 -9.50 -5.41
N THR A 47 33.38 -10.51 -6.25
CA THR A 47 34.15 -11.70 -5.85
C THR A 47 35.54 -11.34 -5.33
N ARG A 48 36.17 -10.35 -5.95
CA ARG A 48 37.50 -9.86 -5.54
C ARG A 48 37.42 -9.14 -4.19
N ALA A 49 36.37 -8.32 -4.00
CA ALA A 49 36.16 -7.61 -2.74
C ALA A 49 35.93 -8.60 -1.57
N PHE A 50 35.12 -9.62 -1.77
CA PHE A 50 34.91 -10.67 -0.77
C PHE A 50 36.21 -11.40 -0.45
N ALA A 51 36.95 -11.87 -1.46
CA ALA A 51 38.21 -12.60 -1.25
C ALA A 51 39.28 -11.76 -0.53
N ALA A 52 39.35 -10.45 -0.82
CA ALA A 52 40.25 -9.53 -0.13
C ALA A 52 39.82 -9.34 1.34
N CYS A 53 38.56 -9.10 1.62
CA CYS A 53 38.06 -8.94 3.00
C CYS A 53 38.22 -10.23 3.81
N ASP A 54 37.92 -11.40 3.23
CA ASP A 54 38.11 -12.70 3.90
C ASP A 54 39.57 -12.95 4.26
N LYS A 55 40.48 -12.64 3.34
CA LYS A 55 41.95 -12.79 3.54
C LYS A 55 42.46 -11.94 4.72
N HIS A 56 41.91 -10.72 4.89
CA HIS A 56 42.33 -9.78 5.94
C HIS A 56 41.46 -9.84 7.19
N GLY A 57 40.40 -10.68 7.22
CA GLY A 57 39.48 -10.80 8.34
C GLY A 57 38.63 -9.54 8.59
N THR A 58 38.45 -8.71 7.55
CA THR A 58 37.69 -7.46 7.63
C THR A 58 36.20 -7.72 7.40
N ARG A 59 35.34 -7.11 8.20
CA ARG A 59 33.89 -7.21 7.97
C ARG A 59 33.50 -6.57 6.66
N ILE A 60 32.54 -7.20 5.96
CA ILE A 60 32.04 -6.70 4.69
C ILE A 60 30.52 -6.50 4.77
N THR A 61 30.07 -5.31 4.39
CA THR A 61 28.66 -4.96 4.22
C THR A 61 28.43 -4.56 2.78
N MET A 62 27.29 -4.93 2.20
CA MET A 62 26.99 -4.63 0.80
C MET A 62 25.73 -3.77 0.69
N VAL A 63 25.84 -2.68 -0.08
CA VAL A 63 24.69 -1.93 -0.60
C VAL A 63 24.37 -2.49 -1.99
N PRO A 64 23.25 -3.18 -2.19
CA PRO A 64 22.93 -3.75 -3.49
C PRO A 64 22.60 -2.64 -4.50
N PHE A 65 22.99 -2.81 -5.77
CA PHE A 65 22.72 -1.85 -6.85
C PHE A 65 21.19 -1.61 -7.08
N TYR A 66 20.36 -2.53 -6.61
CA TYR A 66 18.89 -2.42 -6.64
C TYR A 66 18.30 -1.91 -5.31
N ASN A 67 19.10 -1.22 -4.48
CA ASN A 67 18.67 -0.70 -3.17
C ASN A 67 17.38 0.15 -3.24
N ASP A 68 17.22 0.95 -4.30
CA ASP A 68 16.03 1.80 -4.48
C ASP A 68 14.74 1.02 -4.68
N TYR A 69 14.84 -0.26 -5.03
CA TYR A 69 13.69 -1.17 -5.16
C TYR A 69 13.40 -1.97 -3.91
N LEU A 70 14.31 -1.96 -2.91
CA LEU A 70 14.12 -2.68 -1.66
C LEU A 70 13.16 -1.92 -0.73
N PRO A 71 12.31 -2.64 0.02
CA PRO A 71 11.55 -2.03 1.11
C PRO A 71 12.49 -1.65 2.26
N ALA A 72 12.00 -0.78 3.16
CA ALA A 72 12.77 -0.34 4.33
C ALA A 72 13.24 -1.52 5.24
N ARG A 73 12.57 -2.67 5.16
CA ARG A 73 12.90 -3.89 5.90
C ARG A 73 12.82 -5.10 4.98
N PRO A 74 13.84 -5.36 4.16
CA PRO A 74 13.87 -6.56 3.31
C PRO A 74 14.00 -7.82 4.18
N THR A 75 13.31 -8.87 3.78
CA THR A 75 13.46 -10.20 4.41
C THR A 75 14.23 -11.12 3.49
N VAL A 76 15.00 -12.02 4.09
CA VAL A 76 15.78 -13.02 3.36
C VAL A 76 15.23 -14.39 3.72
N ASP A 77 14.69 -15.09 2.73
CA ASP A 77 14.30 -16.49 2.85
C ASP A 77 15.36 -17.40 2.23
N VAL A 78 15.31 -18.68 2.60
CA VAL A 78 16.25 -19.69 2.08
C VAL A 78 15.45 -20.79 1.39
N LEU A 79 15.76 -21.05 0.13
CA LEU A 79 15.22 -22.16 -0.64
C LEU A 79 16.35 -23.07 -1.10
N GLY A 80 16.58 -24.18 -0.39
CA GLY A 80 17.77 -25.01 -0.58
C GLY A 80 19.05 -24.19 -0.29
N ASP A 81 19.95 -24.11 -1.26
CA ASP A 81 21.17 -23.30 -1.15
C ASP A 81 20.99 -21.85 -1.62
N CYS A 82 19.82 -21.50 -2.15
CA CYS A 82 19.52 -20.16 -2.65
C CYS A 82 18.96 -19.26 -1.57
N LYS A 83 19.49 -18.05 -1.46
CA LYS A 83 18.95 -16.98 -0.62
C LYS A 83 18.04 -16.10 -1.46
N LEU A 84 16.79 -15.98 -1.02
CA LEU A 84 15.76 -15.18 -1.69
C LEU A 84 15.60 -13.86 -0.95
N ILE A 85 15.90 -12.76 -1.61
CA ILE A 85 15.65 -11.42 -1.06
C ILE A 85 14.26 -11.01 -1.49
N ASN A 86 13.35 -10.89 -0.53
CA ASN A 86 11.98 -10.48 -0.79
C ASN A 86 11.90 -8.97 -0.94
N ILE A 87 11.70 -8.51 -2.16
CA ILE A 87 11.64 -7.09 -2.52
C ILE A 87 10.28 -6.47 -2.15
N ARG A 88 9.24 -7.29 -1.98
CA ARG A 88 7.85 -6.81 -1.75
C ARG A 88 7.08 -7.67 -0.77
N GLN A 89 7.67 -8.00 0.36
CA GLN A 89 6.89 -8.59 1.45
C GLN A 89 6.16 -7.51 2.24
N THR A 90 4.91 -7.82 2.57
CA THR A 90 4.08 -7.00 3.43
C THR A 90 3.81 -7.74 4.74
N PRO A 91 3.49 -7.04 5.85
CA PRO A 91 3.07 -7.70 7.09
C PRO A 91 1.89 -8.68 6.89
N PHE A 92 1.10 -8.51 5.83
CA PHE A 92 -0.05 -9.37 5.50
C PHE A 92 0.35 -10.72 4.90
N ASP A 93 1.59 -10.89 4.45
CA ASP A 93 2.11 -12.17 3.96
C ASP A 93 2.37 -13.15 5.12
N ASN A 94 2.47 -12.64 6.35
CA ASN A 94 2.48 -13.46 7.55
C ASN A 94 1.07 -13.97 7.84
N ILE A 95 0.91 -15.29 7.88
CA ILE A 95 -0.39 -15.98 8.08
C ILE A 95 -1.05 -15.54 9.39
N LEU A 96 -0.29 -15.36 10.47
CA LEU A 96 -0.83 -14.93 11.75
C LEU A 96 -1.38 -13.50 11.68
N ASN A 97 -0.65 -12.58 11.06
CA ASN A 97 -1.08 -11.20 10.85
C ASN A 97 -2.35 -11.15 9.97
N ALA A 98 -2.38 -11.91 8.88
CA ALA A 98 -3.54 -12.02 8.01
C ALA A 98 -4.77 -12.58 8.75
N PHE A 99 -4.57 -13.57 9.62
CA PHE A 99 -5.62 -14.13 10.47
C PHE A 99 -6.13 -13.12 11.50
N ILE A 100 -5.23 -12.46 12.24
CA ILE A 100 -5.57 -11.43 13.22
C ILE A 100 -6.36 -10.30 12.56
N LYS A 101 -5.85 -9.79 11.44
CA LYS A 101 -6.54 -8.76 10.66
C LYS A 101 -7.95 -9.18 10.26
N ARG A 102 -8.10 -10.42 9.76
CA ARG A 102 -9.40 -10.95 9.37
C ARG A 102 -10.35 -11.12 10.56
N ALA A 103 -9.84 -11.59 11.69
CA ALA A 103 -10.64 -11.72 12.91
C ALA A 103 -11.14 -10.35 13.40
N MET A 104 -10.27 -9.33 13.42
CA MET A 104 -10.65 -7.95 13.75
C MET A 104 -11.73 -7.42 12.80
N ASP A 105 -11.60 -7.63 11.50
CA ASP A 105 -12.58 -7.20 10.50
C ASP A 105 -13.94 -7.87 10.72
N VAL A 106 -13.96 -9.17 10.97
CA VAL A 106 -15.21 -9.93 11.19
C VAL A 106 -15.89 -9.50 12.50
N VAL A 107 -15.15 -9.51 13.60
CA VAL A 107 -15.68 -9.13 14.91
C VAL A 107 -16.13 -7.68 14.91
N GLY A 108 -15.29 -6.78 14.41
CA GLY A 108 -15.59 -5.35 14.33
C GLY A 108 -16.82 -5.07 13.45
N SER A 109 -16.90 -5.69 12.27
CA SER A 109 -18.06 -5.50 11.39
C SER A 109 -19.35 -6.05 11.98
N LEU A 110 -19.33 -7.21 12.68
CA LEU A 110 -20.50 -7.73 13.38
C LEU A 110 -20.99 -6.78 14.47
N VAL A 111 -20.07 -6.31 15.32
CA VAL A 111 -20.40 -5.35 16.38
C VAL A 111 -20.99 -4.07 15.77
N LEU A 112 -20.35 -3.53 14.73
CA LEU A 112 -20.82 -2.32 14.07
C LEU A 112 -22.17 -2.49 13.37
N ILE A 113 -22.45 -3.65 12.74
CA ILE A 113 -23.76 -3.97 12.17
C ILE A 113 -24.83 -3.95 13.26
N VAL A 114 -24.59 -4.60 14.39
CA VAL A 114 -25.56 -4.65 15.51
C VAL A 114 -25.80 -3.25 16.05
N LEU A 115 -24.74 -2.50 16.37
CA LEU A 115 -24.84 -1.16 16.95
C LEU A 115 -25.51 -0.16 16.00
N THR A 116 -25.23 -0.25 14.70
CA THR A 116 -25.77 0.71 13.72
C THR A 116 -27.07 0.23 13.07
N SER A 117 -27.58 -0.97 13.39
CA SER A 117 -28.80 -1.52 12.80
C SER A 117 -30.04 -0.61 12.94
N PRO A 118 -30.31 0.07 14.09
CA PRO A 118 -31.43 1.00 14.19
C PRO A 118 -31.27 2.19 13.24
N ILE A 119 -30.05 2.72 13.13
CA ILE A 119 -29.73 3.83 12.22
C ILE A 119 -29.88 3.37 10.77
N MET A 120 -29.37 2.20 10.44
CA MET A 120 -29.49 1.60 9.09
C MET A 120 -30.95 1.42 8.68
N LEU A 121 -31.80 0.98 9.61
CA LEU A 121 -33.27 0.86 9.37
C LEU A 121 -33.88 2.23 9.10
N GLY A 122 -33.58 3.23 9.91
CA GLY A 122 -34.06 4.61 9.71
C GLY A 122 -33.62 5.19 8.37
N VAL A 123 -32.34 4.99 8.01
CA VAL A 123 -31.81 5.42 6.71
C VAL A 123 -32.50 4.68 5.56
N ALA A 124 -32.72 3.37 5.68
CA ALA A 124 -33.40 2.58 4.65
C ALA A 124 -34.83 3.10 4.38
N ILE A 125 -35.59 3.42 5.45
CA ILE A 125 -36.94 3.99 5.34
C ILE A 125 -36.83 5.40 4.67
N GLY A 126 -35.93 6.25 5.13
CA GLY A 126 -35.73 7.60 4.57
C GLY A 126 -35.36 7.56 3.07
N VAL A 127 -34.48 6.66 2.66
CA VAL A 127 -34.13 6.44 1.24
C VAL A 127 -35.34 6.02 0.42
N LYS A 128 -36.16 5.10 0.95
CA LYS A 128 -37.37 4.60 0.24
C LYS A 128 -38.38 5.70 0.05
N LEU A 129 -38.54 6.57 1.05
CA LEU A 129 -39.48 7.69 1.00
C LEU A 129 -38.97 8.88 0.14
N SER A 130 -37.65 9.03 0.00
CA SER A 130 -37.04 10.17 -0.71
C SER A 130 -37.12 10.08 -2.24
N SER A 131 -37.13 8.86 -2.79
CA SER A 131 -37.24 8.63 -4.23
C SER A 131 -37.60 7.18 -4.57
N PRO A 132 -38.30 6.92 -5.71
CA PRO A 132 -38.59 5.56 -6.16
C PRO A 132 -37.29 4.78 -6.53
N GLY A 133 -37.31 3.46 -6.28
CA GLY A 133 -36.21 2.55 -6.67
C GLY A 133 -35.64 1.72 -5.49
N PRO A 134 -34.50 1.01 -5.68
CA PRO A 134 -33.90 0.16 -4.67
C PRO A 134 -33.31 0.98 -3.52
N ILE A 135 -33.30 0.44 -2.30
CA ILE A 135 -32.72 1.08 -1.12
C ILE A 135 -31.20 1.05 -1.19
N ILE A 136 -30.64 -0.10 -1.64
CA ILE A 136 -29.20 -0.32 -1.76
C ILE A 136 -28.75 -0.04 -3.20
N PHE A 137 -27.77 0.81 -3.33
CA PHE A 137 -27.00 1.02 -4.54
C PHE A 137 -25.80 0.06 -4.53
N LYS A 138 -25.55 -0.57 -5.67
CA LYS A 138 -24.44 -1.50 -5.85
C LYS A 138 -23.55 -0.95 -6.96
N GLN A 139 -22.25 -0.89 -6.69
CA GLN A 139 -21.27 -0.44 -7.67
C GLN A 139 -20.07 -1.39 -7.69
N GLU A 140 -19.67 -1.76 -8.89
CA GLU A 140 -18.47 -2.58 -9.06
C GLU A 140 -17.22 -1.79 -8.67
N ARG A 141 -16.36 -2.44 -7.88
CA ARG A 141 -15.08 -1.92 -7.43
C ARG A 141 -14.01 -3.00 -7.56
N VAL A 142 -12.74 -2.56 -7.66
CA VAL A 142 -11.59 -3.47 -7.68
C VAL A 142 -11.12 -3.72 -6.25
N GLY A 143 -11.00 -5.00 -5.91
CA GLY A 143 -10.61 -5.47 -4.58
C GLY A 143 -9.26 -6.18 -4.56
N LEU A 144 -9.09 -7.07 -3.57
CA LEU A 144 -7.90 -7.89 -3.37
C LEU A 144 -7.54 -8.67 -4.65
N ASN A 145 -6.25 -8.66 -5.00
CA ASN A 145 -5.71 -9.35 -6.18
C ASN A 145 -6.45 -8.98 -7.47
N LYS A 146 -6.84 -7.72 -7.63
CA LYS A 146 -7.54 -7.18 -8.79
C LYS A 146 -8.93 -7.81 -9.06
N ARG A 147 -9.49 -8.54 -8.10
CA ARG A 147 -10.81 -9.17 -8.27
C ARG A 147 -11.90 -8.13 -8.08
N PRO A 148 -12.84 -8.01 -9.05
CA PRO A 148 -13.96 -7.11 -8.91
C PRO A 148 -14.93 -7.62 -7.82
N PHE A 149 -15.57 -6.69 -7.12
CA PHE A 149 -16.63 -6.98 -6.17
C PHE A 149 -17.70 -5.90 -6.19
N MET A 150 -18.91 -6.25 -5.71
CA MET A 150 -20.03 -5.32 -5.64
C MET A 150 -20.03 -4.61 -4.29
N MET A 151 -19.65 -3.33 -4.26
CA MET A 151 -19.69 -2.49 -3.08
C MET A 151 -21.11 -2.00 -2.80
N TYR A 152 -21.58 -2.14 -1.56
CA TYR A 152 -22.92 -1.75 -1.13
C TYR A 152 -22.93 -0.37 -0.49
N LYS A 153 -23.91 0.46 -0.89
CA LYS A 153 -24.20 1.76 -0.25
C LYS A 153 -25.70 1.97 -0.17
N PHE A 154 -26.17 2.80 0.76
CA PHE A 154 -27.51 3.34 0.64
C PHE A 154 -27.57 4.29 -0.55
N ARG A 155 -28.67 4.23 -1.30
CA ARG A 155 -28.87 5.11 -2.43
C ARG A 155 -29.06 6.56 -1.96
N SER A 156 -28.17 7.44 -2.37
CA SER A 156 -28.18 8.87 -2.05
C SER A 156 -28.53 9.77 -3.26
N MET A 157 -28.68 9.13 -4.43
CA MET A 157 -28.97 9.78 -5.70
C MET A 157 -30.20 9.16 -6.36
N ARG A 158 -30.86 9.89 -7.26
CA ARG A 158 -31.93 9.36 -8.11
C ARG A 158 -31.33 8.36 -9.09
N VAL A 159 -32.09 7.30 -9.42
CA VAL A 159 -31.68 6.33 -10.43
C VAL A 159 -31.72 7.02 -11.80
N ASN A 160 -30.58 7.12 -12.46
CA ASN A 160 -30.46 7.63 -13.81
C ASN A 160 -29.64 6.65 -14.64
N ALA A 161 -30.19 6.17 -15.75
CA ALA A 161 -29.59 5.09 -16.53
C ALA A 161 -28.33 5.51 -17.34
N ALA A 162 -27.98 6.80 -17.39
CA ALA A 162 -27.02 7.30 -18.37
C ALA A 162 -25.58 7.50 -17.86
N GLU A 163 -25.31 7.49 -16.55
CA GLU A 163 -23.99 7.94 -16.06
C GLU A 163 -23.52 7.26 -14.77
N ASP A 164 -23.39 5.93 -14.75
CA ASP A 164 -22.83 5.19 -13.60
C ASP A 164 -21.31 5.39 -13.41
N SER A 165 -20.62 5.94 -14.40
CA SER A 165 -19.16 6.14 -14.40
C SER A 165 -18.72 7.59 -14.10
N ALA A 166 -19.63 8.54 -14.02
CA ALA A 166 -19.27 9.94 -13.80
C ALA A 166 -18.79 10.22 -12.37
N TRP A 167 -17.70 10.98 -12.27
CA TRP A 167 -17.18 11.47 -10.99
C TRP A 167 -18.23 12.37 -10.30
N SER A 168 -18.62 12.06 -9.07
CA SER A 168 -19.62 12.79 -8.34
C SER A 168 -19.04 14.05 -7.71
N THR A 169 -19.42 15.22 -8.23
CA THR A 169 -19.04 16.53 -7.67
C THR A 169 -19.92 16.93 -6.48
N ASN A 170 -19.51 17.96 -5.73
CA ASN A 170 -20.31 18.48 -4.60
C ASN A 170 -21.68 19.03 -5.01
N SER A 171 -21.83 19.55 -6.23
CA SER A 171 -23.05 20.15 -6.78
C SER A 171 -23.85 19.23 -7.70
N ASP A 172 -23.65 17.90 -7.62
CA ASP A 172 -24.32 16.93 -8.49
C ASP A 172 -25.84 16.98 -8.35
N PRO A 173 -26.60 17.33 -9.43
CA PRO A 173 -28.04 17.51 -9.40
C PRO A 173 -28.83 16.21 -9.16
N ARG A 174 -28.19 15.06 -9.27
CA ARG A 174 -28.79 13.74 -9.01
C ARG A 174 -29.02 13.49 -7.53
N LYS A 175 -28.38 14.24 -6.63
CA LYS A 175 -28.51 14.08 -5.18
C LYS A 175 -29.92 14.39 -4.70
N THR A 176 -30.50 13.49 -3.89
CA THR A 176 -31.72 13.81 -3.17
C THR A 176 -31.39 14.66 -1.94
N ARG A 177 -32.36 15.44 -1.43
CA ARG A 177 -32.17 16.20 -0.17
C ARG A 177 -31.76 15.29 0.99
N PHE A 178 -32.44 14.17 1.14
CA PHE A 178 -32.10 13.16 2.15
C PHE A 178 -30.74 12.52 1.87
N GLY A 179 -30.45 12.22 0.59
CA GLY A 179 -29.16 11.71 0.14
C GLY A 179 -27.98 12.62 0.51
N SER A 180 -28.17 13.94 0.42
CA SER A 180 -27.14 14.90 0.83
C SER A 180 -26.86 14.83 2.34
N ILE A 181 -27.89 14.63 3.17
CA ILE A 181 -27.74 14.47 4.62
C ILE A 181 -26.97 13.19 4.94
N ILE A 182 -27.39 12.04 4.41
CA ILE A 182 -26.73 10.76 4.73
C ILE A 182 -25.27 10.72 4.24
N ARG A 183 -24.94 11.38 3.12
CA ARG A 183 -23.56 11.53 2.63
C ARG A 183 -22.71 12.42 3.53
N LYS A 184 -23.26 13.51 4.04
CA LYS A 184 -22.56 14.42 4.97
C LYS A 184 -22.05 13.68 6.21
N PHE A 185 -22.82 12.72 6.71
CA PHE A 185 -22.46 11.91 7.88
C PHE A 185 -21.91 10.52 7.52
N SER A 186 -21.65 10.26 6.23
CA SER A 186 -21.19 8.96 5.71
C SER A 186 -22.11 7.78 6.08
N LEU A 187 -23.38 8.02 6.41
CA LEU A 187 -24.37 6.99 6.73
C LEU A 187 -24.72 6.13 5.51
N ASP A 188 -24.51 6.66 4.31
CA ASP A 188 -24.69 5.92 3.06
C ASP A 188 -23.67 4.77 2.92
N GLU A 189 -22.57 4.80 3.64
CA GLU A 189 -21.52 3.78 3.58
C GLU A 189 -21.72 2.62 4.59
N LEU A 190 -22.69 2.71 5.52
CA LEU A 190 -22.92 1.67 6.52
C LEU A 190 -23.16 0.25 5.95
N PRO A 191 -23.83 0.06 4.78
CA PRO A 191 -23.98 -1.25 4.18
C PRO A 191 -22.67 -1.93 3.79
N GLN A 192 -21.55 -1.20 3.73
CA GLN A 192 -20.23 -1.78 3.44
C GLN A 192 -19.74 -2.70 4.57
N PHE A 193 -20.28 -2.61 5.79
CA PHE A 193 -19.99 -3.60 6.83
C PHE A 193 -20.35 -5.02 6.39
N PHE A 194 -21.35 -5.20 5.55
CA PHE A 194 -21.67 -6.50 4.95
C PHE A 194 -20.61 -6.94 3.93
N ASN A 195 -19.99 -6.01 3.19
CA ASN A 195 -18.85 -6.35 2.34
C ASN A 195 -17.63 -6.77 3.18
N VAL A 196 -17.41 -6.11 4.32
CA VAL A 196 -16.34 -6.52 5.26
C VAL A 196 -16.61 -7.92 5.79
N LEU A 197 -17.82 -8.20 6.24
CA LEU A 197 -18.22 -9.51 6.77
C LEU A 197 -18.07 -10.62 5.73
N LYS A 198 -18.46 -10.37 4.46
CA LYS A 198 -18.26 -11.29 3.34
C LYS A 198 -16.79 -11.55 3.02
N GLY A 199 -15.89 -10.59 3.30
CA GLY A 199 -14.48 -10.67 2.97
C GLY A 199 -14.08 -9.95 1.70
N ASP A 200 -15.00 -9.23 1.06
CA ASP A 200 -14.70 -8.36 -0.09
C ASP A 200 -13.89 -7.12 0.34
N MET A 201 -14.13 -6.64 1.56
CA MET A 201 -13.51 -5.45 2.16
C MET A 201 -12.93 -5.72 3.54
N SER A 202 -12.22 -4.75 4.07
CA SER A 202 -11.72 -4.63 5.43
C SER A 202 -12.30 -3.35 6.08
N LEU A 203 -12.27 -3.25 7.41
CA LEU A 203 -12.60 -2.00 8.10
C LEU A 203 -11.58 -0.92 7.77
N VAL A 204 -10.29 -1.26 7.82
CA VAL A 204 -9.18 -0.34 7.52
C VAL A 204 -8.38 -0.88 6.34
N GLY A 205 -8.12 -0.02 5.34
CA GLY A 205 -7.36 -0.36 4.14
C GLY A 205 -7.47 0.72 3.06
N PRO A 206 -6.79 0.55 1.93
CA PRO A 206 -6.90 1.45 0.79
C PRO A 206 -8.33 1.58 0.27
N ARG A 207 -8.79 2.80 -0.04
CA ARG A 207 -10.14 3.00 -0.58
C ARG A 207 -10.29 2.34 -1.95
N PRO A 208 -11.37 1.53 -2.20
CA PRO A 208 -11.57 0.86 -3.48
C PRO A 208 -11.96 1.83 -4.58
N GLU A 209 -11.39 1.65 -5.78
CA GLU A 209 -11.71 2.45 -6.96
C GLU A 209 -12.50 1.63 -7.99
N ILE A 210 -13.22 2.33 -8.90
CA ILE A 210 -13.94 1.70 -10.00
C ILE A 210 -12.94 1.17 -11.04
N PRO A 211 -13.27 0.10 -11.79
CA PRO A 211 -12.37 -0.46 -12.79
C PRO A 211 -11.82 0.56 -13.78
N PHE A 212 -12.66 1.48 -14.24
CA PHE A 212 -12.27 2.54 -15.19
C PHE A 212 -11.10 3.40 -14.67
N HIS A 213 -11.17 3.83 -13.40
CA HIS A 213 -10.10 4.62 -12.81
C HIS A 213 -8.83 3.80 -12.53
N VAL A 214 -8.99 2.52 -12.17
CA VAL A 214 -7.85 1.63 -11.96
C VAL A 214 -7.05 1.47 -13.26
N GLU A 215 -7.72 1.26 -14.39
CA GLU A 215 -7.08 1.13 -15.70
C GLU A 215 -6.29 2.39 -16.10
N HIS A 216 -6.84 3.56 -15.79
CA HIS A 216 -6.19 4.84 -16.06
C HIS A 216 -4.99 5.08 -15.14
N PHE A 217 -5.18 4.98 -13.83
CA PHE A 217 -4.13 5.32 -12.86
C PHE A 217 -2.96 4.33 -12.83
N LYS A 218 -3.16 3.06 -13.22
CA LYS A 218 -2.06 2.09 -13.26
C LYS A 218 -0.97 2.46 -14.27
N GLU A 219 -1.34 3.17 -15.37
CA GLU A 219 -0.40 3.61 -16.40
C GLU A 219 0.33 4.90 -15.99
N GLU A 220 -0.32 5.76 -15.21
CA GLU A 220 0.23 7.07 -14.84
C GLU A 220 1.01 7.06 -13.53
N ILE A 221 0.60 6.21 -12.56
CA ILE A 221 1.16 6.24 -11.21
C ILE A 221 1.98 4.97 -10.94
N PRO A 222 3.30 5.10 -10.75
CA PRO A 222 4.14 3.97 -10.40
C PRO A 222 3.64 3.28 -9.11
N ARG A 223 3.68 1.94 -9.10
CA ARG A 223 3.28 1.11 -7.97
C ARG A 223 1.78 1.20 -7.60
N TYR A 224 0.92 1.83 -8.43
CA TYR A 224 -0.52 1.96 -8.16
C TYR A 224 -1.17 0.64 -7.77
N LEU A 225 -0.86 -0.46 -8.46
CA LEU A 225 -1.46 -1.77 -8.23
C LEU A 225 -1.03 -2.45 -6.92
N VAL A 226 0.00 -1.94 -6.21
CA VAL A 226 0.41 -2.47 -4.90
C VAL A 226 -0.74 -2.38 -3.88
N ARG A 227 -1.55 -1.33 -3.96
CA ARG A 227 -2.72 -1.15 -3.08
C ARG A 227 -3.78 -2.26 -3.19
N GLN A 228 -3.74 -3.06 -4.26
CA GLN A 228 -4.66 -4.18 -4.49
C GLN A 228 -4.11 -5.52 -3.97
N GLN A 229 -2.94 -5.52 -3.32
CA GLN A 229 -2.40 -6.69 -2.62
C GLN A 229 -3.09 -6.93 -1.27
N VAL A 230 -3.89 -5.97 -0.79
CA VAL A 230 -4.68 -6.09 0.43
C VAL A 230 -6.16 -5.84 0.14
N ARG A 231 -7.04 -6.23 1.09
CA ARG A 231 -8.46 -5.89 0.98
C ARG A 231 -8.66 -4.39 1.06
N PRO A 232 -9.52 -3.81 0.20
CA PRO A 232 -9.85 -2.39 0.29
C PRO A 232 -10.62 -2.11 1.59
N GLY A 233 -10.39 -0.91 2.16
CA GLY A 233 -10.97 -0.50 3.42
C GLY A 233 -12.21 0.39 3.30
N LEU A 234 -13.04 0.37 4.35
CA LEU A 234 -14.09 1.36 4.58
C LEU A 234 -13.46 2.71 4.93
N THR A 235 -12.47 2.68 5.82
CA THR A 235 -11.56 3.80 6.11
C THR A 235 -10.13 3.39 5.80
N GLY A 236 -9.17 4.31 5.85
CA GLY A 236 -7.77 4.02 5.56
C GLY A 236 -6.83 5.16 5.90
N TRP A 237 -5.54 4.85 5.93
CA TRP A 237 -4.49 5.78 6.33
C TRP A 237 -4.50 7.08 5.51
N ALA A 238 -4.63 6.99 4.19
CA ALA A 238 -4.77 8.17 3.34
C ALA A 238 -6.00 9.02 3.72
N GLN A 239 -7.14 8.37 4.02
CA GLN A 239 -8.39 9.08 4.35
C GLN A 239 -8.31 9.85 5.67
N ILE A 240 -7.70 9.28 6.72
CA ILE A 240 -7.56 9.96 8.02
C ILE A 240 -6.52 11.08 7.98
N ASN A 241 -5.58 11.03 7.03
CA ASN A 241 -4.62 12.10 6.76
C ASN A 241 -5.15 13.16 5.77
N GLY A 242 -6.47 13.22 5.55
CA GLY A 242 -7.11 14.27 4.75
C GLY A 242 -7.14 14.01 3.24
N LEU A 243 -6.55 12.91 2.76
CA LEU A 243 -6.49 12.57 1.34
C LEU A 243 -7.78 11.84 0.90
N ARG A 244 -8.92 12.54 0.99
CA ARG A 244 -10.24 12.03 0.61
C ARG A 244 -10.89 12.96 -0.42
N GLY A 245 -11.58 12.37 -1.41
CA GLY A 245 -12.31 13.14 -2.43
C GLY A 245 -11.39 13.64 -3.54
N ASP A 246 -11.47 14.92 -3.87
CA ASP A 246 -10.72 15.56 -4.96
C ASP A 246 -9.33 16.02 -4.47
N THR A 247 -8.47 15.08 -4.19
CA THR A 247 -7.09 15.29 -3.72
C THR A 247 -6.10 14.63 -4.67
N ASP A 248 -4.82 14.95 -4.55
CA ASP A 248 -3.76 14.34 -5.34
C ASP A 248 -3.78 12.81 -5.19
N ILE A 249 -3.98 12.13 -6.33
CA ILE A 249 -4.06 10.67 -6.38
C ILE A 249 -2.69 10.03 -6.10
N ALA A 250 -1.60 10.61 -6.59
CA ALA A 250 -0.26 10.06 -6.39
C ALA A 250 0.12 10.11 -4.90
N GLU A 251 -0.21 11.22 -4.21
CA GLU A 251 0.01 11.34 -2.78
C GLU A 251 -0.84 10.33 -2.00
N ARG A 252 -2.12 10.18 -2.36
CA ARG A 252 -3.01 9.17 -1.76
C ARG A 252 -2.42 7.76 -1.88
N ILE A 253 -1.89 7.41 -3.05
CA ILE A 253 -1.27 6.11 -3.31
C ILE A 253 -0.04 5.90 -2.43
N ARG A 254 0.80 6.93 -2.20
CA ARG A 254 1.94 6.83 -1.30
C ARG A 254 1.51 6.48 0.12
N TYR A 255 0.45 7.11 0.64
CA TYR A 255 -0.09 6.82 1.98
C TYR A 255 -0.71 5.41 2.06
N ASP A 256 -1.41 4.97 1.01
CA ASP A 256 -1.95 3.62 0.92
C ASP A 256 -0.83 2.56 0.92
N ILE A 257 0.25 2.79 0.16
CA ILE A 257 1.42 1.90 0.11
C ILE A 257 2.13 1.88 1.46
N TRP A 258 2.33 3.05 2.06
CA TRP A 258 2.95 3.14 3.39
C TRP A 258 2.18 2.32 4.43
N TYR A 259 0.85 2.40 4.45
CA TYR A 259 0.01 1.59 5.32
C TYR A 259 0.22 0.09 5.08
N ILE A 260 0.27 -0.34 3.84
CA ILE A 260 0.45 -1.75 3.48
C ILE A 260 1.81 -2.27 3.95
N GLU A 261 2.86 -1.49 3.79
CA GLU A 261 4.23 -1.85 4.15
C GLU A 261 4.49 -1.79 5.67
N ASN A 262 3.75 -0.96 6.41
CA ASN A 262 3.96 -0.72 7.84
C ASN A 262 2.80 -1.18 8.74
N TRP A 263 1.92 -2.02 8.22
CA TRP A 263 0.74 -2.45 8.96
C TRP A 263 1.10 -3.09 10.31
N THR A 264 0.35 -2.70 11.34
CA THR A 264 0.32 -3.31 12.66
C THR A 264 -1.11 -3.30 13.20
N VAL A 265 -1.42 -4.14 14.19
CA VAL A 265 -2.71 -4.12 14.89
C VAL A 265 -2.99 -2.74 15.51
N ALA A 266 -1.96 -2.11 16.09
CA ALA A 266 -2.09 -0.79 16.70
C ALA A 266 -2.42 0.31 15.67
N LEU A 267 -1.91 0.18 14.44
CA LEU A 267 -2.21 1.13 13.37
C LEU A 267 -3.68 1.05 12.92
N ASP A 268 -4.27 -0.14 12.94
CA ASP A 268 -5.69 -0.31 12.63
C ASP A 268 -6.62 0.23 13.73
N ILE A 269 -6.21 0.20 15.00
CA ILE A 269 -6.97 0.73 16.14
C ILE A 269 -6.88 2.24 16.19
#